data_cc9c05e9dc3103f3eae9bc584ca53b17
#
_entry.id   cc9c05e9dc3103f3eae9bc584ca53b17
#
_cell.length_a   1.000
_cell.length_b   1.000
_cell.length_c   1.000
_cell.angle_alpha   90.00
_cell.angle_beta   90.00
_cell.angle_gamma   90.00
#
_symmetry.space_group_name_H-M   'P 1'
#
loop_
_entity.id
_entity.type
_entity.pdbx_description
1 polymer ?
#
loop_
_entity_poly.entity_id
_entity_poly.type
_entity_poly.pdbx_seq_one_letter_code
_entity_poly.pdbx_strand_id
1 'polypeptide(L)'
;IGLGIPAEPLFRSDSVQIGDSTNAEFLQSLGIGNYDICFVTIGESFQNSLETTSLLKELGAKLVISRAERDVQEKFLLRNGADKVVYPEKQVAKWASFRYTDDHILDYMEVDASHAIFEVEVPEEWVGKTVGGLDIRKRYNINILAVKNEEEFSIAISPETYFAENDKLLVLGEYRALQKCFRI
;
A
#
# COMPACT_ATOMS: atom_id res chain seq x y z
N ILE A 1 -5.03 13.89 -14.31
CA ILE A 1 -4.28 14.48 -13.19
C ILE A 1 -3.02 13.65 -13.08
N GLY A 2 -1.92 14.13 -13.68
CA GLY A 2 -0.64 13.48 -13.58
C GLY A 2 -0.13 13.65 -12.13
N LEU A 3 0.08 12.56 -11.44
CA LEU A 3 0.91 12.54 -10.26
C LEU A 3 2.28 13.08 -10.70
N GLY A 4 2.66 14.26 -10.23
CA GLY A 4 3.93 14.90 -10.55
C GLY A 4 5.12 14.23 -9.87
N ILE A 5 5.30 12.94 -10.14
CA ILE A 5 6.52 12.23 -9.80
C ILE A 5 7.53 12.64 -10.88
N PRO A 6 8.68 13.25 -10.51
CA PRO A 6 9.71 13.55 -11.50
C PRO A 6 10.13 12.23 -12.16
N ALA A 7 9.85 12.11 -13.45
CA ALA A 7 10.09 10.87 -14.18
C ALA A 7 11.59 10.49 -14.29
N GLU A 8 12.49 11.44 -14.14
CA GLU A 8 13.89 11.24 -14.48
C GLU A 8 14.71 10.29 -13.56
N PRO A 9 14.53 10.22 -12.23
CA PRO A 9 15.32 9.26 -11.43
C PRO A 9 14.69 7.88 -11.32
N LEU A 10 13.36 7.74 -11.52
CA LEU A 10 12.63 6.49 -11.27
C LEU A 10 12.48 5.60 -12.51
N PHE A 11 12.71 6.15 -13.71
CA PHE A 11 12.53 5.43 -14.99
C PHE A 11 13.80 5.42 -15.83
N ARG A 12 14.98 5.47 -15.24
CA ARG A 12 16.22 5.15 -15.96
C ARG A 12 16.27 3.63 -16.14
N SER A 13 16.04 3.18 -17.36
CA SER A 13 16.42 1.83 -17.77
C SER A 13 17.84 1.85 -18.30
N ASP A 14 18.71 0.99 -17.77
CA ASP A 14 20.07 0.83 -18.26
C ASP A 14 20.11 0.15 -19.65
N SER A 15 19.09 -0.67 -19.93
CA SER A 15 18.89 -1.29 -21.24
C SER A 15 17.42 -1.56 -21.54
N VAL A 16 17.05 -1.50 -22.80
CA VAL A 16 15.71 -1.87 -23.29
C VAL A 16 15.88 -2.93 -24.36
N GLN A 17 15.15 -4.04 -24.23
CA GLN A 17 15.10 -5.12 -25.18
C GLN A 17 13.67 -5.31 -25.67
N ILE A 18 13.50 -5.53 -26.97
CA ILE A 18 12.22 -5.85 -27.58
C ILE A 18 12.24 -7.35 -27.92
N GLY A 19 11.30 -8.11 -27.39
CA GLY A 19 11.20 -9.55 -27.65
C GLY A 19 9.97 -10.17 -27.04
N ASP A 20 9.76 -11.43 -27.32
CA ASP A 20 8.66 -12.22 -26.78
C ASP A 20 9.09 -12.85 -25.45
N SER A 21 8.48 -12.41 -24.36
CA SER A 21 8.78 -12.92 -23.01
C SER A 21 8.28 -14.34 -22.75
N THR A 22 7.49 -14.92 -23.65
CA THR A 22 7.10 -16.34 -23.60
C THR A 22 8.11 -17.23 -24.33
N ASN A 23 9.13 -16.65 -24.96
CA ASN A 23 10.22 -17.39 -25.60
C ASN A 23 11.37 -17.60 -24.61
N ALA A 24 11.64 -18.85 -24.27
CA ALA A 24 12.69 -19.22 -23.32
C ALA A 24 14.09 -18.80 -23.77
N GLU A 25 14.41 -18.91 -25.10
CA GLU A 25 15.72 -18.52 -25.65
C GLU A 25 15.94 -17.01 -25.53
N PHE A 26 14.89 -16.22 -25.76
CA PHE A 26 14.93 -14.77 -25.57
C PHE A 26 15.21 -14.43 -24.10
N LEU A 27 14.46 -15.00 -23.16
CA LEU A 27 14.68 -14.75 -21.72
C LEU A 27 16.08 -15.23 -21.29
N GLN A 28 16.54 -16.38 -21.77
CA GLN A 28 17.87 -16.88 -21.47
C GLN A 28 18.97 -15.92 -21.96
N SER A 29 18.78 -15.29 -23.12
CA SER A 29 19.73 -14.29 -23.66
C SER A 29 19.86 -13.05 -22.78
N LEU A 30 18.87 -12.73 -21.95
CA LEU A 30 18.88 -11.64 -21.01
C LEU A 30 19.68 -11.94 -19.73
N GLY A 31 20.08 -13.18 -19.50
CA GLY A 31 20.83 -13.58 -18.32
C GLY A 31 20.05 -13.46 -17.03
N ILE A 32 18.84 -14.01 -16.99
CA ILE A 32 17.83 -13.86 -15.91
C ILE A 32 18.41 -14.09 -14.51
N GLY A 33 19.29 -15.06 -14.31
CA GLY A 33 19.91 -15.36 -13.01
C GLY A 33 20.80 -14.25 -12.44
N ASN A 34 21.15 -13.23 -13.23
CA ASN A 34 21.95 -12.09 -12.80
C ASN A 34 21.12 -10.97 -12.14
N TYR A 35 19.81 -11.01 -12.30
CA TYR A 35 18.92 -9.99 -11.72
C TYR A 35 18.47 -10.38 -10.31
N ASP A 36 18.35 -9.39 -9.44
CA ASP A 36 17.86 -9.61 -8.08
C ASP A 36 16.35 -9.75 -8.04
N ILE A 37 15.64 -9.03 -8.92
CA ILE A 37 14.18 -9.01 -8.99
C ILE A 37 13.74 -9.01 -10.45
N CYS A 38 12.75 -9.83 -10.77
CA CYS A 38 12.04 -9.82 -12.05
C CYS A 38 10.58 -9.45 -11.83
N PHE A 39 10.10 -8.43 -12.54
CA PHE A 39 8.70 -8.03 -12.53
C PHE A 39 8.00 -8.46 -13.82
N VAL A 40 6.89 -9.17 -13.68
CA VAL A 40 5.99 -9.53 -14.79
C VAL A 40 4.74 -8.65 -14.70
N THR A 41 4.66 -7.64 -15.57
CA THR A 41 3.58 -6.65 -15.55
C THR A 41 2.64 -6.76 -16.74
N ILE A 42 2.59 -7.93 -17.38
CA ILE A 42 1.73 -8.23 -18.53
C ILE A 42 0.27 -8.20 -18.04
N GLY A 43 -0.55 -7.29 -18.59
CA GLY A 43 -1.95 -7.13 -18.24
C GLY A 43 -2.91 -7.71 -19.27
N GLU A 44 -2.57 -7.62 -20.57
CA GLU A 44 -3.50 -7.98 -21.65
C GLU A 44 -3.69 -9.50 -21.84
N SER A 45 -2.71 -10.31 -21.44
CA SER A 45 -2.74 -11.76 -21.60
C SER A 45 -2.29 -12.47 -20.33
N PHE A 46 -3.24 -13.02 -19.60
CA PHE A 46 -2.94 -13.82 -18.41
C PHE A 46 -2.11 -15.07 -18.74
N GLN A 47 -2.35 -15.69 -19.89
CA GLN A 47 -1.57 -16.85 -20.33
C GLN A 47 -0.10 -16.46 -20.48
N ASN A 48 0.20 -15.38 -21.21
CA ASN A 48 1.58 -14.92 -21.40
C ASN A 48 2.25 -14.54 -20.08
N SER A 49 1.48 -13.90 -19.16
CA SER A 49 1.96 -13.59 -17.82
C SER A 49 2.35 -14.85 -17.04
N LEU A 50 1.53 -15.88 -17.12
CA LEU A 50 1.76 -17.15 -16.43
C LEU A 50 2.98 -17.89 -17.02
N GLU A 51 3.07 -17.99 -18.35
CA GLU A 51 4.18 -18.62 -19.06
C GLU A 51 5.50 -17.90 -18.76
N THR A 52 5.51 -16.56 -18.87
CA THR A 52 6.69 -15.75 -18.54
C THR A 52 7.12 -15.96 -17.07
N THR A 53 6.16 -15.98 -16.13
CA THR A 53 6.43 -16.20 -14.71
C THR A 53 7.11 -17.56 -14.48
N SER A 54 6.59 -18.62 -15.09
CA SER A 54 7.16 -19.97 -14.99
C SER A 54 8.59 -20.01 -15.56
N LEU A 55 8.76 -19.49 -16.79
CA LEU A 55 10.06 -19.47 -17.46
C LEU A 55 11.12 -18.71 -16.67
N LEU A 56 10.77 -17.57 -16.07
CA LEU A 56 11.71 -16.81 -15.25
C LEU A 56 12.21 -17.63 -14.06
N LYS A 57 11.33 -18.38 -13.39
CA LYS A 57 11.75 -19.27 -12.28
C LYS A 57 12.61 -20.43 -12.77
N GLU A 58 12.26 -21.05 -13.89
CA GLU A 58 13.05 -22.15 -14.51
C GLU A 58 14.45 -21.67 -14.91
N LEU A 59 14.56 -20.40 -15.36
CA LEU A 59 15.82 -19.76 -15.73
C LEU A 59 16.62 -19.20 -14.54
N GLY A 60 16.17 -19.45 -13.31
CA GLY A 60 16.90 -19.12 -12.09
C GLY A 60 16.69 -17.70 -11.56
N ALA A 61 15.57 -17.05 -11.89
CA ALA A 61 15.22 -15.78 -11.26
C ALA A 61 15.15 -15.91 -9.73
N LYS A 62 15.84 -15.01 -9.00
CA LYS A 62 15.90 -15.03 -7.53
C LYS A 62 14.56 -14.67 -6.91
N LEU A 63 13.92 -13.62 -7.42
CA LEU A 63 12.63 -13.13 -6.96
C LEU A 63 11.78 -12.74 -8.18
N VAL A 64 10.63 -13.39 -8.33
CA VAL A 64 9.65 -13.08 -9.37
C VAL A 64 8.41 -12.47 -8.75
N ILE A 65 8.07 -11.25 -9.17
CA ILE A 65 6.88 -10.53 -8.75
C ILE A 65 5.97 -10.36 -9.97
N SER A 66 4.77 -10.93 -9.93
CA SER A 66 3.84 -10.90 -11.06
C SER A 66 2.59 -10.08 -10.74
N ARG A 67 2.06 -9.39 -11.77
CA ARG A 67 0.81 -8.65 -11.66
C ARG A 67 -0.39 -9.58 -11.86
N ALA A 68 -1.39 -9.45 -10.99
CA ALA A 68 -2.70 -10.05 -11.18
C ALA A 68 -3.78 -8.98 -11.34
N GLU A 69 -4.88 -9.34 -11.99
CA GLU A 69 -6.09 -8.52 -12.16
C GLU A 69 -7.32 -9.15 -11.51
N ARG A 70 -7.20 -10.40 -11.02
CA ARG A 70 -8.26 -11.18 -10.36
C ARG A 70 -7.67 -12.09 -9.30
N ASP A 71 -8.44 -12.37 -8.25
CA ASP A 71 -8.03 -13.27 -7.15
C ASP A 71 -7.65 -14.68 -7.62
N VAL A 72 -8.28 -15.17 -8.68
CA VAL A 72 -7.95 -16.49 -9.24
C VAL A 72 -6.59 -16.48 -9.93
N GLN A 73 -6.22 -15.38 -10.60
CA GLN A 73 -4.92 -15.21 -11.26
C GLN A 73 -3.79 -15.18 -10.23
N GLU A 74 -3.97 -14.48 -9.11
CA GLU A 74 -3.02 -14.46 -8.00
C GLU A 74 -2.66 -15.88 -7.54
N LYS A 75 -3.68 -16.72 -7.33
CA LYS A 75 -3.48 -18.13 -6.93
C LYS A 75 -2.71 -18.94 -7.97
N PHE A 76 -2.98 -18.71 -9.26
CA PHE A 76 -2.28 -19.41 -10.34
C PHE A 76 -0.83 -18.95 -10.46
N LEU A 77 -0.57 -17.64 -10.42
CA LEU A 77 0.77 -17.08 -10.50
C LEU A 77 1.66 -17.58 -9.36
N LEU A 78 1.17 -17.58 -8.12
CA LEU A 78 1.91 -18.12 -6.98
C LEU A 78 2.22 -19.61 -7.12
N ARG A 79 1.29 -20.41 -7.66
CA ARG A 79 1.51 -21.84 -7.90
C ARG A 79 2.47 -22.11 -9.04
N ASN A 80 2.63 -21.19 -9.98
CA ASN A 80 3.46 -21.33 -11.16
C ASN A 80 4.79 -20.57 -11.07
N GLY A 81 5.20 -20.20 -9.84
CA GLY A 81 6.56 -19.72 -9.60
C GLY A 81 6.70 -18.25 -9.28
N ALA A 82 5.62 -17.46 -9.22
CA ALA A 82 5.72 -16.13 -8.63
C ALA A 82 6.02 -16.24 -7.13
N ASP A 83 7.02 -15.52 -6.65
CA ASP A 83 7.32 -15.42 -5.23
C ASP A 83 6.36 -14.44 -4.54
N LYS A 84 5.93 -13.41 -5.28
CA LYS A 84 4.94 -12.42 -4.86
C LYS A 84 4.02 -12.05 -6.00
N VAL A 85 2.82 -11.64 -5.65
CA VAL A 85 1.85 -11.09 -6.60
C VAL A 85 1.42 -9.71 -6.14
N VAL A 86 1.36 -8.79 -7.08
CA VAL A 86 0.82 -7.44 -6.90
C VAL A 86 -0.50 -7.35 -7.64
N TYR A 87 -1.52 -6.85 -6.97
CA TYR A 87 -2.84 -6.63 -7.54
C TYR A 87 -3.24 -5.16 -7.34
N PRO A 88 -2.74 -4.25 -8.23
CA PRO A 88 -2.87 -2.81 -8.05
C PRO A 88 -4.33 -2.35 -7.97
N GLU A 89 -5.19 -2.86 -8.83
CA GLU A 89 -6.60 -2.45 -8.90
C GLU A 89 -7.34 -2.78 -7.59
N LYS A 90 -7.07 -3.93 -6.98
CA LYS A 90 -7.65 -4.34 -5.69
C LYS A 90 -7.13 -3.46 -4.56
N GLN A 91 -5.82 -3.15 -4.56
CA GLN A 91 -5.22 -2.29 -3.54
C GLN A 91 -5.77 -0.87 -3.63
N VAL A 92 -5.85 -0.31 -4.85
CA VAL A 92 -6.40 1.03 -5.09
C VAL A 92 -7.90 1.07 -4.75
N ALA A 93 -8.68 0.05 -5.15
CA ALA A 93 -10.10 -0.02 -4.83
C ALA A 93 -10.34 -0.09 -3.31
N LYS A 94 -9.52 -0.89 -2.60
CA LYS A 94 -9.59 -0.98 -1.13
C LYS A 94 -9.25 0.37 -0.49
N TRP A 95 -8.16 1.00 -0.91
CA TRP A 95 -7.79 2.33 -0.44
C TRP A 95 -8.90 3.35 -0.71
N ALA A 96 -9.41 3.41 -1.94
CA ALA A 96 -10.48 4.33 -2.31
C ALA A 96 -11.77 4.08 -1.52
N SER A 97 -12.11 2.82 -1.25
CA SER A 97 -13.30 2.50 -0.45
C SER A 97 -13.22 3.08 0.95
N PHE A 98 -12.06 3.03 1.61
CA PHE A 98 -11.90 3.64 2.92
C PHE A 98 -11.82 5.16 2.83
N ARG A 99 -11.01 5.69 1.91
CA ARG A 99 -10.79 7.14 1.75
C ARG A 99 -12.07 7.92 1.45
N TYR A 100 -13.01 7.33 0.70
CA TYR A 100 -14.22 7.99 0.24
C TYR A 100 -15.51 7.48 0.92
N THR A 101 -15.40 6.65 1.94
CA THR A 101 -16.55 6.23 2.74
C THR A 101 -17.03 7.33 3.66
N ASP A 102 -16.11 8.14 4.18
CA ASP A 102 -16.39 9.24 5.09
C ASP A 102 -15.45 10.41 4.81
N ASP A 103 -15.99 11.63 4.84
CA ASP A 103 -15.23 12.86 4.54
C ASP A 103 -14.14 13.14 5.58
N HIS A 104 -14.28 12.62 6.80
CA HIS A 104 -13.30 12.78 7.88
C HIS A 104 -12.07 11.86 7.75
N ILE A 105 -12.11 10.85 6.87
CA ILE A 105 -10.94 10.02 6.56
C ILE A 105 -10.16 10.71 5.46
N LEU A 106 -8.95 11.16 5.77
CA LEU A 106 -8.08 11.84 4.81
C LEU A 106 -7.16 10.87 4.06
N ASP A 107 -6.66 9.84 4.77
CA ASP A 107 -5.83 8.79 4.19
C ASP A 107 -5.90 7.50 5.02
N TYR A 108 -5.43 6.40 4.42
CA TYR A 108 -5.51 5.07 4.98
C TYR A 108 -4.31 4.22 4.54
N MET A 109 -3.71 3.53 5.50
CA MET A 109 -2.65 2.56 5.26
C MET A 109 -2.90 1.27 6.06
N GLU A 110 -3.00 0.15 5.35
CA GLU A 110 -3.10 -1.18 5.98
C GLU A 110 -1.76 -1.58 6.60
N VAL A 111 -1.79 -2.01 7.86
CA VAL A 111 -0.63 -2.57 8.56
C VAL A 111 -0.66 -4.08 8.47
N ASP A 112 -1.82 -4.69 8.76
CA ASP A 112 -2.10 -6.11 8.61
C ASP A 112 -3.60 -6.35 8.34
N ALA A 113 -4.04 -7.61 8.36
CA ALA A 113 -5.42 -8.00 8.09
C ALA A 113 -6.46 -7.36 9.04
N SER A 114 -6.06 -6.88 10.20
CA SER A 114 -6.94 -6.33 11.25
C SER A 114 -6.60 -4.92 11.69
N HIS A 115 -5.38 -4.44 11.45
CA HIS A 115 -4.89 -3.15 11.89
C HIS A 115 -4.59 -2.22 10.74
N ALA A 116 -4.86 -0.94 10.97
CA ALA A 116 -4.57 0.13 10.00
C ALA A 116 -4.11 1.41 10.70
N ILE A 117 -3.46 2.25 9.91
CA ILE A 117 -3.21 3.64 10.24
C ILE A 117 -4.19 4.48 9.41
N PHE A 118 -4.90 5.37 10.08
CA PHE A 118 -5.76 6.37 9.43
C PHE A 118 -5.21 7.77 9.67
N GLU A 119 -5.25 8.61 8.66
CA GLU A 119 -5.20 10.06 8.82
C GLU A 119 -6.65 10.55 8.87
N VAL A 120 -7.04 11.15 9.99
CA VAL A 120 -8.42 11.62 10.23
C VAL A 120 -8.42 13.06 10.73
N GLU A 121 -9.49 13.77 10.49
CA GLU A 121 -9.72 15.06 11.15
C GLU A 121 -9.98 14.87 12.64
N VAL A 122 -9.60 15.86 13.45
CA VAL A 122 -9.96 15.87 14.87
C VAL A 122 -11.47 16.02 14.99
N PRO A 123 -12.17 15.09 15.67
CA PRO A 123 -13.60 15.24 15.92
C PRO A 123 -13.91 16.54 16.67
N GLU A 124 -14.97 17.24 16.29
CA GLU A 124 -15.37 18.50 16.94
C GLU A 124 -15.47 18.37 18.47
N GLU A 125 -15.94 17.23 18.95
CA GLU A 125 -16.07 16.93 20.38
C GLU A 125 -14.72 16.77 21.11
N TRP A 126 -13.60 16.68 20.38
CA TRP A 126 -12.25 16.60 20.95
C TRP A 126 -11.51 17.93 20.94
N VAL A 127 -11.96 18.88 20.15
CA VAL A 127 -11.39 20.24 20.11
C VAL A 127 -11.41 20.87 21.51
N GLY A 128 -10.30 21.43 21.92
CA GLY A 128 -10.14 21.98 23.25
C GLY A 128 -9.86 21.00 24.37
N LYS A 129 -9.66 19.71 24.05
CA LYS A 129 -9.32 18.67 25.04
C LYS A 129 -7.89 18.17 24.83
N THR A 130 -7.37 17.50 25.85
CA THR A 130 -6.05 16.86 25.78
C THR A 130 -6.16 15.36 25.54
N VAL A 131 -5.10 14.76 25.03
CA VAL A 131 -5.00 13.30 24.81
C VAL A 131 -5.28 12.53 26.10
N GLY A 132 -4.69 12.97 27.22
CA GLY A 132 -4.90 12.36 28.53
C GLY A 132 -6.32 12.52 29.05
N GLY A 133 -6.96 13.68 28.80
CA GLY A 133 -8.35 13.94 29.22
C GLY A 133 -9.37 13.07 28.49
N LEU A 134 -9.08 12.66 27.26
CA LEU A 134 -9.96 11.81 26.46
C LEU A 134 -9.75 10.32 26.72
N ASP A 135 -8.60 9.92 27.24
CA ASP A 135 -8.21 8.52 27.56
C ASP A 135 -8.49 7.54 26.40
N ILE A 136 -8.17 7.98 25.16
CA ILE A 136 -8.53 7.30 23.90
C ILE A 136 -7.95 5.89 23.85
N ARG A 137 -6.68 5.77 24.25
CA ARG A 137 -6.00 4.49 24.25
C ARG A 137 -6.70 3.44 25.12
N LYS A 138 -7.15 3.84 26.30
CA LYS A 138 -7.82 2.94 27.25
C LYS A 138 -9.26 2.65 26.85
N ARG A 139 -9.95 3.64 26.28
CA ARG A 139 -11.37 3.50 25.89
C ARG A 139 -11.56 2.72 24.61
N TYR A 140 -10.67 2.89 23.62
CA TYR A 140 -10.83 2.35 22.27
C TYR A 140 -9.68 1.45 21.82
N ASN A 141 -8.59 1.32 22.60
CA ASN A 141 -7.37 0.62 22.19
C ASN A 141 -6.75 1.18 20.90
N ILE A 142 -6.79 2.52 20.75
CA ILE A 142 -6.23 3.25 19.61
C ILE A 142 -5.04 4.07 20.09
N ASN A 143 -3.96 4.08 19.29
CA ASN A 143 -2.80 4.92 19.55
C ASN A 143 -2.80 6.10 18.59
N ILE A 144 -2.64 7.32 19.12
CA ILE A 144 -2.35 8.52 18.35
C ILE A 144 -0.84 8.50 18.09
N LEU A 145 -0.45 8.44 16.84
CA LEU A 145 0.94 8.42 16.41
C LEU A 145 1.49 9.82 16.16
N ALA A 146 0.65 10.71 15.65
CA ALA A 146 1.02 12.09 15.37
C ALA A 146 -0.21 13.00 15.38
N VAL A 147 0.05 14.28 15.62
CA VAL A 147 -0.88 15.40 15.38
C VAL A 147 -0.24 16.27 14.31
N LYS A 148 -1.00 16.64 13.30
CA LYS A 148 -0.58 17.49 12.19
C LYS A 148 -1.50 18.70 12.11
N ASN A 149 -0.92 19.86 12.13
CA ASN A 149 -1.58 21.11 11.77
C ASN A 149 -0.99 21.69 10.48
N GLU A 150 -1.36 22.89 10.09
CA GLU A 150 -0.87 23.51 8.84
C GLU A 150 0.65 23.77 8.85
N GLU A 151 1.26 23.95 10.01
CA GLU A 151 2.64 24.37 10.18
C GLU A 151 3.58 23.26 10.66
N GLU A 152 3.04 22.27 11.40
CA GLU A 152 3.86 21.27 12.11
C GLU A 152 3.27 19.86 12.04
N PHE A 153 4.17 18.90 11.92
CA PHE A 153 3.89 17.46 12.08
C PHE A 153 4.57 16.95 13.34
N SER A 154 3.81 16.86 14.44
CA SER A 154 4.33 16.48 15.75
C SER A 154 4.10 14.98 16.03
N ILE A 155 5.18 14.24 16.29
CA ILE A 155 5.16 12.85 16.76
C ILE A 155 5.35 12.74 18.28
N ALA A 156 5.67 13.84 18.95
CA ALA A 156 5.88 13.89 20.39
C ALA A 156 4.52 14.02 21.12
N ILE A 157 3.77 12.93 21.18
CA ILE A 157 2.47 12.89 21.78
C ILE A 157 2.58 12.59 23.28
N SER A 158 2.02 13.45 24.10
CA SER A 158 1.96 13.32 25.55
C SER A 158 0.51 13.43 26.05
N PRO A 159 0.22 13.10 27.31
CA PRO A 159 -1.10 13.30 27.88
C PRO A 159 -1.58 14.75 27.84
N GLU A 160 -0.66 15.69 27.83
CA GLU A 160 -0.88 17.13 27.78
C GLU A 160 -1.09 17.68 26.38
N THR A 161 -0.81 16.86 25.34
CA THR A 161 -1.02 17.24 23.94
C THR A 161 -2.49 17.64 23.74
N TYR A 162 -2.68 18.86 23.27
CA TYR A 162 -3.97 19.51 23.06
C TYR A 162 -4.40 19.40 21.61
N PHE A 163 -5.69 19.25 21.37
CA PHE A 163 -6.27 19.21 20.02
C PHE A 163 -6.86 20.57 19.65
N ALA A 164 -6.35 21.15 18.57
CA ALA A 164 -6.90 22.37 17.98
C ALA A 164 -7.93 22.04 16.88
N GLU A 165 -8.69 23.04 16.52
CA GLU A 165 -9.57 23.00 15.35
C GLU A 165 -8.73 22.84 14.09
N ASN A 166 -9.17 22.01 13.14
CA ASN A 166 -8.47 21.65 11.90
C ASN A 166 -7.19 20.79 12.07
N ASP A 167 -6.83 20.38 13.28
CA ASP A 167 -5.78 19.39 13.44
C ASP A 167 -6.18 18.08 12.77
N LYS A 168 -5.18 17.37 12.26
CA LYS A 168 -5.31 16.04 11.70
C LYS A 168 -4.54 15.05 12.57
N LEU A 169 -5.09 13.88 12.73
CA LEU A 169 -4.51 12.83 13.57
C LEU A 169 -4.05 11.68 12.72
N LEU A 170 -2.84 11.19 12.97
CA LEU A 170 -2.41 9.90 12.51
C LEU A 170 -2.66 8.88 13.64
N VAL A 171 -3.55 7.92 13.41
CA VAL A 171 -4.02 6.99 14.44
C VAL A 171 -3.83 5.54 14.01
N LEU A 172 -3.36 4.70 14.92
CA LEU A 172 -3.17 3.26 14.71
C LEU A 172 -4.13 2.47 15.61
N GLY A 173 -4.83 1.50 15.03
CA GLY A 173 -5.70 0.61 15.77
C GLY A 173 -6.33 -0.46 14.90
N GLU A 174 -7.15 -1.33 15.51
CA GLU A 174 -8.01 -2.25 14.76
C GLU A 174 -9.09 -1.47 14.00
N TYR A 175 -9.44 -1.94 12.78
CA TYR A 175 -10.48 -1.32 11.95
C TYR A 175 -11.77 -1.03 12.73
N ARG A 176 -12.28 -2.02 13.45
CA ARG A 176 -13.53 -1.88 14.22
C ARG A 176 -13.43 -0.85 15.34
N ALA A 177 -12.26 -0.76 15.97
CA ALA A 177 -12.00 0.20 17.03
C ALA A 177 -11.94 1.63 16.45
N LEU A 178 -11.27 1.79 15.32
CA LEU A 178 -11.20 3.07 14.59
C LEU A 178 -12.58 3.52 14.13
N GLN A 179 -13.35 2.64 13.47
CA GLN A 179 -14.72 2.94 13.06
C GLN A 179 -15.61 3.37 14.23
N LYS A 180 -15.54 2.67 15.35
CA LYS A 180 -16.31 3.01 16.54
C LYS A 180 -15.87 4.33 17.16
N CYS A 181 -14.57 4.62 17.18
CA CYS A 181 -14.01 5.81 17.79
C CYS A 181 -14.38 7.07 17.00
N PHE A 182 -14.23 7.01 15.69
CA PHE A 182 -14.45 8.14 14.78
C PHE A 182 -15.85 8.14 14.14
N ARG A 183 -16.68 7.12 14.41
CA ARG A 183 -18.05 6.96 13.87
C ARG A 183 -18.12 6.89 12.35
N ILE A 184 -17.13 6.28 11.73
CA ILE A 184 -16.96 6.11 10.27
C ILE A 184 -17.29 4.70 9.82
#